data_19bc6c2087f70b2869d1cc64649cf4cb
#
_entry.id   19bc6c2087f70b2869d1cc64649cf4cb
#
_cell.length_a   1.000
_cell.length_b   1.000
_cell.length_c   1.000
_cell.angle_alpha   90.00
_cell.angle_beta   90.00
_cell.angle_gamma   90.00
#
_symmetry.space_group_name_H-M   'P 1'
#
loop_
_entity.id
_entity.type
_entity.pdbx_description
1 polymer ?
#
loop_
_entity_poly.entity_id
_entity_poly.type
_entity_poly.pdbx_seq_one_letter_code
_entity_poly.pdbx_strand_id
1 'polypeptide(L)'
;MTELVSLDDVRAARELLAGVTRTTPLEPSRPLSAALGGPTWLKCENLQRAGSYKVRGAYVRISRLSAQERARGVVAASAGNHAQGVALAAGLVGTHATVFMPVNAPLPKVAATKGYGAQVELMGATVDESLVAAQTFAERTGAVLIHPFDHRDVIAGQGTVALEILEQCPEVKTIVTGVGGGGLISGMAVAAKALRPDVRVIGVQAAGAAAFPPSLVAGEPVRLPAFATIADGIAVGRPGDITFTHVRKLVDEVVTVAEEDISRALLMLLERGKQVVEPAGAVGVAALLAGAVEVETPVVAVLSGGNIDPLLMLRVIEHGLAAAGRYLRVTVRCSDRPGQLASLLHQIAEQRANVVDVEHQRANPHLRLGEVEVALSVETRGVEHSDTLISALRASGYQVTIAPGA
;
A
#
# COMPACT_ATOMS: atom_id res chain seq x y z
N MET A 1 21.50 13.25 -21.61
CA MET A 1 20.30 13.46 -20.78
C MET A 1 19.25 12.46 -21.23
N THR A 2 18.72 11.66 -20.32
CA THR A 2 17.64 10.70 -20.65
C THR A 2 16.41 11.48 -21.12
N GLU A 3 15.95 11.20 -22.35
CA GLU A 3 14.75 11.81 -22.91
C GLU A 3 13.51 11.38 -22.10
N LEU A 4 12.63 12.32 -21.78
CA LEU A 4 11.37 12.00 -21.08
C LEU A 4 10.42 11.20 -21.99
N VAL A 5 9.58 10.39 -21.38
CA VAL A 5 8.40 9.83 -22.04
C VAL A 5 7.49 11.01 -22.41
N SER A 6 6.91 10.97 -23.60
CA SER A 6 6.04 12.02 -24.13
C SER A 6 4.55 11.71 -23.89
N LEU A 7 3.69 12.71 -24.05
CA LEU A 7 2.24 12.51 -24.06
C LEU A 7 1.80 11.55 -25.18
N ASP A 8 2.46 11.59 -26.33
CA ASP A 8 2.14 10.71 -27.45
C ASP A 8 2.52 9.26 -27.15
N ASP A 9 3.60 9.01 -26.39
CA ASP A 9 3.91 7.66 -25.88
C ASP A 9 2.78 7.14 -24.96
N VAL A 10 2.21 8.01 -24.12
CA VAL A 10 1.09 7.67 -23.21
C VAL A 10 -0.19 7.42 -24.00
N ARG A 11 -0.49 8.23 -25.03
CA ARG A 11 -1.64 8.03 -25.90
C ARG A 11 -1.53 6.72 -26.69
N ALA A 12 -0.38 6.42 -27.26
CA ALA A 12 -0.11 5.16 -27.93
C ALA A 12 -0.22 3.96 -26.96
N ALA A 13 0.20 4.11 -25.71
CA ALA A 13 -0.01 3.10 -24.67
C ALA A 13 -1.50 2.90 -24.38
N ARG A 14 -2.33 3.95 -24.36
CA ARG A 14 -3.78 3.87 -24.17
C ARG A 14 -4.46 3.07 -25.29
N GLU A 15 -4.04 3.28 -26.54
CA GLU A 15 -4.55 2.51 -27.68
C GLU A 15 -4.26 1.02 -27.53
N LEU A 16 -3.05 0.66 -27.12
CA LEU A 16 -2.66 -0.74 -26.84
C LEU A 16 -3.48 -1.34 -25.68
N LEU A 17 -3.87 -0.55 -24.71
CA LEU A 17 -4.63 -0.98 -23.54
C LEU A 17 -6.14 -1.08 -23.77
N ALA A 18 -6.65 -0.65 -24.94
CA ALA A 18 -8.06 -0.75 -25.28
C ALA A 18 -8.54 -2.22 -25.24
N GLY A 19 -9.60 -2.49 -24.49
CA GLY A 19 -10.13 -3.85 -24.27
C GLY A 19 -9.29 -4.73 -23.31
N VAL A 20 -8.11 -4.26 -22.91
CA VAL A 20 -7.20 -4.97 -21.99
C VAL A 20 -7.43 -4.52 -20.55
N THR A 21 -7.36 -3.24 -20.29
CA THR A 21 -7.63 -2.66 -18.98
C THR A 21 -9.06 -2.15 -18.88
N ARG A 22 -9.53 -1.98 -17.64
CA ARG A 22 -10.81 -1.32 -17.36
C ARG A 22 -10.56 0.16 -17.11
N THR A 23 -11.43 1.03 -17.57
CA THR A 23 -11.53 2.37 -17.03
C THR A 23 -12.03 2.23 -15.60
N THR A 24 -11.17 2.51 -14.62
CA THR A 24 -11.51 2.31 -13.22
C THR A 24 -12.41 3.44 -12.70
N PRO A 25 -13.29 3.18 -11.73
CA PRO A 25 -14.15 4.20 -11.16
C PRO A 25 -13.37 5.38 -10.56
N LEU A 26 -13.98 6.55 -10.62
CA LEU A 26 -13.62 7.73 -9.85
C LEU A 26 -14.74 7.96 -8.82
N GLU A 27 -14.51 7.56 -7.57
CA GLU A 27 -15.52 7.55 -6.50
C GLU A 27 -15.39 8.77 -5.60
N PRO A 28 -16.49 9.48 -5.27
CA PRO A 28 -16.44 10.60 -4.34
C PRO A 28 -16.16 10.11 -2.92
N SER A 29 -15.29 10.80 -2.20
CA SER A 29 -14.99 10.52 -0.81
C SER A 29 -15.55 11.59 0.12
N ARG A 30 -16.73 11.37 0.70
CA ARG A 30 -17.32 12.30 1.66
C ARG A 30 -16.42 12.59 2.87
N PRO A 31 -15.77 11.58 3.49
CA PRO A 31 -14.88 11.84 4.62
C PRO A 31 -13.71 12.76 4.26
N LEU A 32 -13.05 12.51 3.13
CA LEU A 32 -11.94 13.35 2.66
C LEU A 32 -12.41 14.74 2.24
N SER A 33 -13.56 14.82 1.55
CA SER A 33 -14.13 16.13 1.17
C SER A 33 -14.45 17.00 2.38
N ALA A 34 -14.95 16.38 3.46
CA ALA A 34 -15.19 17.10 4.71
C ALA A 34 -13.89 17.54 5.40
N ALA A 35 -12.87 16.68 5.40
CA ALA A 35 -11.58 16.98 6.01
C ALA A 35 -10.80 18.08 5.28
N LEU A 36 -10.89 18.10 3.94
CA LEU A 36 -10.15 19.05 3.08
C LEU A 36 -10.95 20.31 2.70
N GLY A 37 -12.23 20.39 3.09
CA GLY A 37 -13.09 21.53 2.78
C GLY A 37 -13.48 21.65 1.30
N GLY A 38 -13.36 20.57 0.50
CA GLY A 38 -13.71 20.61 -0.92
C GLY A 38 -13.78 19.24 -1.58
N PRO A 39 -14.22 19.14 -2.86
CA PRO A 39 -14.42 17.89 -3.55
C PRO A 39 -13.16 17.02 -3.57
N THR A 40 -13.28 15.76 -3.13
CA THR A 40 -12.19 14.80 -3.12
C THR A 40 -12.68 13.45 -3.64
N TRP A 41 -11.92 12.89 -4.58
CA TRP A 41 -12.24 11.69 -5.32
C TRP A 41 -11.17 10.61 -5.13
N LEU A 42 -11.57 9.36 -5.29
CA LEU A 42 -10.71 8.19 -5.24
C LEU A 42 -10.66 7.55 -6.63
N LYS A 43 -9.49 7.52 -7.26
CA LYS A 43 -9.26 6.75 -8.50
C LYS A 43 -8.95 5.31 -8.13
N CYS A 44 -9.88 4.40 -8.39
CA CYS A 44 -9.90 3.04 -7.85
C CYS A 44 -9.10 2.04 -8.70
N GLU A 45 -7.78 2.21 -8.82
CA GLU A 45 -6.90 1.22 -9.47
C GLU A 45 -6.78 -0.10 -8.69
N ASN A 46 -7.21 -0.16 -7.43
CA ASN A 46 -7.40 -1.40 -6.68
C ASN A 46 -8.47 -2.31 -7.31
N LEU A 47 -9.37 -1.78 -8.13
CA LEU A 47 -10.40 -2.53 -8.88
C LEU A 47 -9.97 -2.88 -10.32
N GLN A 48 -8.76 -2.55 -10.72
CA GLN A 48 -8.20 -2.92 -12.02
C GLN A 48 -8.00 -4.44 -12.10
N ARG A 49 -7.86 -4.99 -13.33
CA ARG A 49 -7.43 -6.39 -13.53
C ARG A 49 -6.14 -6.67 -12.76
N ALA A 50 -6.01 -7.85 -12.20
CA ALA A 50 -4.94 -8.21 -11.28
C ALA A 50 -4.87 -7.36 -10.00
N GLY A 51 -5.93 -6.63 -9.65
CA GLY A 51 -6.06 -5.88 -8.39
C GLY A 51 -5.14 -4.67 -8.25
N SER A 52 -4.54 -4.16 -9.33
CA SER A 52 -3.69 -2.97 -9.30
C SER A 52 -3.40 -2.40 -10.70
N TYR A 53 -2.93 -1.17 -10.74
CA TYR A 53 -2.52 -0.48 -11.98
C TYR A 53 -1.39 -1.18 -12.76
N LYS A 54 -0.65 -2.08 -12.13
CA LYS A 54 0.59 -2.68 -12.68
C LYS A 54 0.41 -3.35 -14.04
N VAL A 55 -0.76 -3.91 -14.31
CA VAL A 55 -1.07 -4.53 -15.61
C VAL A 55 -0.92 -3.54 -16.78
N ARG A 56 -1.18 -2.24 -16.58
CA ARG A 56 -1.09 -1.21 -17.62
C ARG A 56 0.32 -1.16 -18.22
N GLY A 57 1.33 -0.88 -17.40
CA GLY A 57 2.71 -0.81 -17.86
C GLY A 57 3.31 -2.15 -18.25
N ALA A 58 2.95 -3.24 -17.57
CA ALA A 58 3.39 -4.59 -17.92
C ALA A 58 2.91 -4.99 -19.31
N TYR A 59 1.63 -4.76 -19.62
CA TYR A 59 1.05 -5.08 -20.92
C TYR A 59 1.68 -4.25 -22.04
N VAL A 60 1.80 -2.94 -21.87
CA VAL A 60 2.42 -2.07 -22.89
C VAL A 60 3.85 -2.53 -23.19
N ARG A 61 4.65 -2.83 -22.16
CA ARG A 61 6.03 -3.31 -22.35
C ARG A 61 6.08 -4.65 -23.09
N ILE A 62 5.25 -5.61 -22.69
CA ILE A 62 5.26 -6.95 -23.28
C ILE A 62 4.69 -6.92 -24.71
N SER A 63 3.68 -6.11 -24.99
CA SER A 63 3.09 -5.97 -26.33
C SER A 63 4.08 -5.39 -27.34
N ARG A 64 5.01 -4.54 -26.92
CA ARG A 64 6.03 -3.92 -27.76
C ARG A 64 7.26 -4.81 -28.01
N LEU A 65 7.31 -6.00 -27.41
CA LEU A 65 8.34 -6.98 -27.72
C LEU A 65 8.19 -7.51 -29.15
N SER A 66 9.32 -7.74 -29.83
CA SER A 66 9.35 -8.43 -31.11
C SER A 66 8.82 -9.87 -31.00
N ALA A 67 8.42 -10.47 -32.09
CA ALA A 67 7.98 -11.87 -32.12
C ALA A 67 9.08 -12.83 -31.58
N GLN A 68 10.34 -12.53 -31.86
CA GLN A 68 11.47 -13.31 -31.40
C GLN A 68 11.69 -13.19 -29.86
N GLU A 69 11.51 -11.98 -29.30
CA GLU A 69 11.58 -11.76 -27.85
C GLU A 69 10.42 -12.45 -27.13
N ARG A 70 9.20 -12.33 -27.67
CA ARG A 70 8.02 -13.06 -27.12
C ARG A 70 8.17 -14.56 -27.14
N ALA A 71 8.80 -15.13 -28.18
CA ALA A 71 9.05 -16.55 -28.27
C ALA A 71 10.00 -17.06 -27.17
N ARG A 72 10.93 -16.21 -26.69
CA ARG A 72 11.84 -16.53 -25.57
C ARG A 72 11.18 -16.36 -24.18
N GLY A 73 10.02 -15.70 -24.13
CA GLY A 73 9.29 -15.42 -22.91
C GLY A 73 9.79 -14.21 -22.16
N VAL A 74 9.12 -13.93 -21.05
CA VAL A 74 9.44 -12.81 -20.16
C VAL A 74 9.76 -13.29 -18.76
N VAL A 75 10.57 -12.53 -18.03
CA VAL A 75 10.91 -12.82 -16.65
C VAL A 75 10.74 -11.57 -15.78
N ALA A 76 10.31 -11.75 -14.53
CA ALA A 76 10.20 -10.68 -13.55
C ALA A 76 10.63 -11.17 -12.17
N ALA A 77 11.01 -10.21 -11.29
CA ALA A 77 11.20 -10.47 -9.87
C ALA A 77 10.23 -9.59 -9.07
N SER A 78 9.31 -10.20 -8.35
CA SER A 78 8.36 -9.50 -7.48
C SER A 78 7.49 -10.49 -6.72
N ALA A 79 7.24 -10.23 -5.44
CA ALA A 79 6.27 -10.98 -4.64
C ALA A 79 4.88 -10.32 -4.57
N GLY A 80 4.58 -9.33 -5.44
CA GLY A 80 3.35 -8.53 -5.33
C GLY A 80 2.70 -8.21 -6.68
N ASN A 81 2.18 -6.99 -6.79
CA ASN A 81 1.37 -6.53 -7.93
C ASN A 81 2.07 -6.62 -9.28
N HIS A 82 3.38 -6.42 -9.32
CA HIS A 82 4.13 -6.50 -10.57
C HIS A 82 4.16 -7.94 -11.10
N ALA A 83 4.34 -8.92 -10.23
CA ALA A 83 4.29 -10.34 -10.57
C ALA A 83 2.97 -10.71 -11.25
N GLN A 84 1.85 -10.34 -10.63
CA GLN A 84 0.51 -10.61 -11.15
C GLN A 84 0.24 -9.83 -12.45
N GLY A 85 0.68 -8.57 -12.52
CA GLY A 85 0.57 -7.74 -13.72
C GLY A 85 1.33 -8.33 -14.91
N VAL A 86 2.56 -8.82 -14.71
CA VAL A 86 3.37 -9.47 -15.75
C VAL A 86 2.75 -10.81 -16.16
N ALA A 87 2.31 -11.63 -15.20
CA ALA A 87 1.68 -12.91 -15.48
C ALA A 87 0.43 -12.75 -16.34
N LEU A 88 -0.49 -11.86 -15.96
CA LEU A 88 -1.69 -11.55 -16.73
C LEU A 88 -1.36 -10.99 -18.11
N ALA A 89 -0.45 -10.02 -18.19
CA ALA A 89 -0.08 -9.38 -19.45
C ALA A 89 0.58 -10.38 -20.42
N ALA A 90 1.46 -11.26 -19.94
CA ALA A 90 2.09 -12.31 -20.74
C ALA A 90 1.05 -13.26 -21.34
N GLY A 91 0.11 -13.73 -20.51
CA GLY A 91 -0.98 -14.59 -20.98
C GLY A 91 -1.84 -13.93 -22.05
N LEU A 92 -2.17 -12.64 -21.89
CA LEU A 92 -2.98 -11.87 -22.88
C LEU A 92 -2.24 -11.63 -24.21
N VAL A 93 -0.91 -11.49 -24.16
CA VAL A 93 -0.08 -11.30 -25.37
C VAL A 93 0.28 -12.65 -26.04
N GLY A 94 0.04 -13.77 -25.36
CA GLY A 94 0.38 -15.12 -25.87
C GLY A 94 1.86 -15.46 -25.71
N THR A 95 2.50 -14.99 -24.64
CA THR A 95 3.87 -15.38 -24.25
C THR A 95 3.86 -16.00 -22.84
N HIS A 96 4.91 -16.72 -22.48
CA HIS A 96 5.04 -17.28 -21.15
C HIS A 96 5.83 -16.33 -20.22
N ALA A 97 5.50 -16.36 -18.93
CA ALA A 97 6.17 -15.59 -17.90
C ALA A 97 6.77 -16.53 -16.85
N THR A 98 8.02 -16.24 -16.46
CA THR A 98 8.66 -16.81 -15.28
C THR A 98 8.83 -15.70 -14.24
N VAL A 99 8.34 -15.92 -13.02
CA VAL A 99 8.38 -14.93 -11.95
C VAL A 99 9.19 -15.48 -10.78
N PHE A 100 10.25 -14.76 -10.44
CA PHE A 100 11.07 -15.05 -9.27
C PHE A 100 10.51 -14.33 -8.05
N MET A 101 10.33 -15.07 -6.95
CA MET A 101 9.83 -14.58 -5.67
C MET A 101 10.74 -15.02 -4.53
N PRO A 102 10.84 -14.26 -3.44
CA PRO A 102 11.50 -14.75 -2.23
C PRO A 102 10.88 -16.04 -1.72
N VAL A 103 11.69 -16.89 -1.09
CA VAL A 103 11.25 -18.19 -0.56
C VAL A 103 10.16 -18.07 0.50
N ASN A 104 10.07 -16.92 1.16
CA ASN A 104 9.06 -16.60 2.18
C ASN A 104 7.89 -15.75 1.63
N ALA A 105 7.73 -15.68 0.30
CA ALA A 105 6.62 -14.93 -0.31
C ALA A 105 5.26 -15.47 0.19
N PRO A 106 4.29 -14.58 0.48
CA PRO A 106 2.96 -14.98 0.97
C PRO A 106 2.27 -15.93 -0.01
N LEU A 107 1.79 -17.07 0.51
CA LEU A 107 1.14 -18.11 -0.31
C LEU A 107 0.01 -17.60 -1.19
N PRO A 108 -0.89 -16.65 -0.74
CA PRO A 108 -1.92 -16.10 -1.60
C PRO A 108 -1.35 -15.37 -2.82
N LYS A 109 -0.23 -14.65 -2.68
CA LYS A 109 0.43 -13.92 -3.77
C LYS A 109 1.08 -14.88 -4.79
N VAL A 110 1.69 -15.98 -4.30
CA VAL A 110 2.21 -17.06 -5.14
C VAL A 110 1.08 -17.73 -5.93
N ALA A 111 0.00 -18.10 -5.25
CA ALA A 111 -1.16 -18.75 -5.86
C ALA A 111 -1.82 -17.86 -6.91
N ALA A 112 -2.01 -16.56 -6.63
CA ALA A 112 -2.57 -15.60 -7.56
C ALA A 112 -1.71 -15.46 -8.84
N THR A 113 -0.38 -15.37 -8.70
CA THR A 113 0.53 -15.26 -9.84
C THR A 113 0.50 -16.53 -10.71
N LYS A 114 0.48 -17.71 -10.09
CA LYS A 114 0.29 -18.99 -10.81
C LYS A 114 -1.09 -19.06 -11.48
N GLY A 115 -2.12 -18.56 -10.83
CA GLY A 115 -3.49 -18.48 -11.37
C GLY A 115 -3.61 -17.66 -12.66
N TYR A 116 -2.71 -16.69 -12.88
CA TYR A 116 -2.58 -15.94 -14.13
C TYR A 116 -1.70 -16.64 -15.18
N GLY A 117 -1.23 -17.89 -14.92
CA GLY A 117 -0.50 -18.69 -15.88
C GLY A 117 1.02 -18.54 -15.86
N ALA A 118 1.60 -17.83 -14.92
CA ALA A 118 3.05 -17.72 -14.81
C ALA A 118 3.67 -18.93 -14.08
N GLN A 119 4.87 -19.31 -14.51
CA GLN A 119 5.75 -20.17 -13.72
C GLN A 119 6.35 -19.35 -12.59
N VAL A 120 6.26 -19.85 -11.35
CA VAL A 120 6.83 -19.15 -10.18
C VAL A 120 8.00 -19.96 -9.63
N GLU A 121 9.14 -19.29 -9.54
CA GLU A 121 10.38 -19.80 -8.96
C GLU A 121 10.64 -19.10 -7.63
N LEU A 122 10.71 -19.89 -6.54
CA LEU A 122 11.02 -19.37 -5.20
C LEU A 122 12.53 -19.36 -5.00
N MET A 123 13.15 -18.18 -4.99
CA MET A 123 14.60 -18.04 -4.88
C MET A 123 14.99 -16.73 -4.21
N GLY A 124 15.96 -16.80 -3.28
CA GLY A 124 16.43 -15.68 -2.47
C GLY A 124 15.57 -15.45 -1.23
N ALA A 125 16.10 -14.72 -0.26
CA ALA A 125 15.39 -14.30 0.95
C ALA A 125 14.68 -12.95 0.76
N THR A 126 15.14 -12.14 -0.20
CA THR A 126 14.63 -10.79 -0.51
C THR A 126 14.24 -10.65 -1.98
N VAL A 127 13.48 -9.59 -2.30
CA VAL A 127 13.14 -9.28 -3.69
C VAL A 127 14.39 -8.90 -4.50
N ASP A 128 15.39 -8.26 -3.87
CA ASP A 128 16.66 -7.92 -4.54
C ASP A 128 17.44 -9.20 -4.93
N GLU A 129 17.48 -10.20 -4.06
CA GLU A 129 18.09 -11.50 -4.38
C GLU A 129 17.31 -12.25 -5.47
N SER A 130 15.97 -12.21 -5.41
CA SER A 130 15.12 -12.75 -6.48
C SER A 130 15.37 -12.04 -7.82
N LEU A 131 15.65 -10.72 -7.79
CA LEU A 131 15.98 -9.95 -9.01
C LEU A 131 17.32 -10.41 -9.63
N VAL A 132 18.33 -10.67 -8.82
CA VAL A 132 19.60 -11.23 -9.31
C VAL A 132 19.37 -12.58 -9.98
N ALA A 133 18.55 -13.46 -9.37
CA ALA A 133 18.19 -14.74 -9.97
C ALA A 133 17.42 -14.59 -11.29
N ALA A 134 16.49 -13.64 -11.37
CA ALA A 134 15.74 -13.32 -12.59
C ALA A 134 16.66 -12.79 -13.69
N GLN A 135 17.66 -11.96 -13.37
CA GLN A 135 18.67 -11.46 -14.32
C GLN A 135 19.52 -12.60 -14.86
N THR A 136 20.04 -13.48 -13.99
CA THR A 136 20.81 -14.69 -14.39
C THR A 136 19.97 -15.59 -15.29
N PHE A 137 18.69 -15.77 -14.98
CA PHE A 137 17.78 -16.53 -15.84
C PHE A 137 17.59 -15.87 -17.20
N ALA A 138 17.40 -14.55 -17.25
CA ALA A 138 17.28 -13.78 -18.51
C ALA A 138 18.52 -13.93 -19.39
N GLU A 139 19.72 -13.81 -18.82
CA GLU A 139 21.00 -13.98 -19.53
C GLU A 139 21.14 -15.38 -20.14
N ARG A 140 20.77 -16.41 -19.39
CA ARG A 140 20.89 -17.80 -19.82
C ARG A 140 19.89 -18.20 -20.90
N THR A 141 18.65 -17.71 -20.81
CA THR A 141 17.52 -18.13 -21.66
C THR A 141 17.20 -17.15 -22.79
N GLY A 142 17.68 -15.91 -22.68
CA GLY A 142 17.30 -14.81 -23.55
C GLY A 142 15.89 -14.26 -23.27
N ALA A 143 15.23 -14.69 -22.20
CA ALA A 143 13.95 -14.12 -21.76
C ALA A 143 14.11 -12.64 -21.43
N VAL A 144 13.07 -11.83 -21.71
CA VAL A 144 13.13 -10.38 -21.49
C VAL A 144 12.74 -10.05 -20.06
N LEU A 145 13.64 -9.37 -19.33
CA LEU A 145 13.32 -8.87 -17.99
C LEU A 145 12.33 -7.70 -18.09
N ILE A 146 11.21 -7.84 -17.41
CA ILE A 146 10.19 -6.80 -17.31
C ILE A 146 10.39 -6.05 -15.99
N HIS A 147 10.96 -4.84 -16.09
CA HIS A 147 11.24 -4.01 -14.92
C HIS A 147 9.95 -3.45 -14.30
N PRO A 148 9.79 -3.43 -12.95
CA PRO A 148 8.56 -3.04 -12.29
C PRO A 148 8.17 -1.56 -12.43
N PHE A 149 9.11 -0.67 -12.80
CA PHE A 149 8.88 0.78 -12.90
C PHE A 149 9.86 1.51 -13.84
N ASP A 150 11.13 1.11 -13.91
CA ASP A 150 12.18 1.90 -14.58
C ASP A 150 12.35 1.50 -16.06
N HIS A 151 11.31 1.72 -16.85
CA HIS A 151 11.29 1.49 -18.29
C HIS A 151 10.30 2.43 -18.97
N ARG A 152 10.65 3.02 -20.12
CA ARG A 152 9.80 3.97 -20.86
C ARG A 152 8.40 3.44 -21.15
N ASP A 153 8.29 2.20 -21.64
CA ASP A 153 6.98 1.59 -21.93
C ASP A 153 6.14 1.39 -20.66
N VAL A 154 6.78 1.05 -19.54
CA VAL A 154 6.08 0.92 -18.26
C VAL A 154 5.56 2.28 -17.81
N ILE A 155 6.39 3.33 -17.85
CA ILE A 155 5.99 4.70 -17.52
C ILE A 155 4.82 5.16 -18.41
N ALA A 156 4.91 4.94 -19.74
CA ALA A 156 3.86 5.31 -20.67
C ALA A 156 2.52 4.61 -20.35
N GLY A 157 2.55 3.30 -20.07
CA GLY A 157 1.37 2.54 -19.68
C GLY A 157 0.73 3.07 -18.40
N GLN A 158 1.54 3.42 -17.38
CA GLN A 158 1.05 3.98 -16.11
C GLN A 158 0.45 5.38 -16.29
N GLY A 159 0.95 6.16 -17.24
CA GLY A 159 0.44 7.50 -17.56
C GLY A 159 -1.03 7.52 -17.99
N THR A 160 -1.55 6.40 -18.48
CA THR A 160 -2.95 6.27 -18.88
C THR A 160 -3.93 6.45 -17.73
N VAL A 161 -3.50 6.25 -16.46
CA VAL A 161 -4.31 6.55 -15.27
C VAL A 161 -4.64 8.04 -15.19
N ALA A 162 -3.68 8.92 -15.50
CA ALA A 162 -3.93 10.37 -15.47
C ALA A 162 -4.81 10.81 -16.64
N LEU A 163 -4.73 10.17 -17.80
CA LEU A 163 -5.68 10.46 -18.90
C LEU A 163 -7.13 10.19 -18.45
N GLU A 164 -7.37 9.05 -17.80
CA GLU A 164 -8.68 8.73 -17.25
C GLU A 164 -9.13 9.72 -16.17
N ILE A 165 -8.22 10.13 -15.26
CA ILE A 165 -8.53 11.12 -14.22
C ILE A 165 -8.96 12.45 -14.83
N LEU A 166 -8.21 12.95 -15.82
CA LEU A 166 -8.51 14.24 -16.45
C LEU A 166 -9.82 14.22 -17.25
N GLU A 167 -10.21 13.05 -17.79
CA GLU A 167 -11.50 12.87 -18.44
C GLU A 167 -12.66 12.76 -17.44
N GLN A 168 -12.46 12.08 -16.31
CA GLN A 168 -13.48 11.85 -15.28
C GLN A 168 -13.66 13.06 -14.34
N CYS A 169 -12.61 13.87 -14.15
CA CYS A 169 -12.61 15.08 -13.33
C CYS A 169 -11.84 16.20 -14.06
N PRO A 170 -12.43 16.85 -15.07
CA PRO A 170 -11.75 17.89 -15.86
C PRO A 170 -11.29 19.10 -15.03
N GLU A 171 -11.94 19.34 -13.90
CA GLU A 171 -11.65 20.44 -12.98
C GLU A 171 -10.59 20.10 -11.91
N VAL A 172 -10.03 18.89 -11.92
CA VAL A 172 -9.03 18.47 -10.93
C VAL A 172 -7.90 19.51 -10.80
N LYS A 173 -7.53 19.79 -9.55
CA LYS A 173 -6.41 20.68 -9.20
C LYS A 173 -5.20 19.95 -8.66
N THR A 174 -5.45 18.84 -7.92
CA THR A 174 -4.37 18.07 -7.29
C THR A 174 -4.58 16.58 -7.49
N ILE A 175 -3.54 15.88 -7.93
CA ILE A 175 -3.50 14.42 -8.01
C ILE A 175 -2.47 13.92 -7.01
N VAL A 176 -2.87 12.99 -6.13
CA VAL A 176 -2.00 12.42 -5.09
C VAL A 176 -1.87 10.92 -5.29
N THR A 177 -0.64 10.40 -5.31
CA THR A 177 -0.38 8.97 -5.54
C THR A 177 0.81 8.44 -4.76
N GLY A 178 0.79 7.14 -4.43
CA GLY A 178 1.93 6.45 -3.83
C GLY A 178 3.13 6.36 -4.77
N VAL A 179 4.34 6.45 -4.20
CA VAL A 179 5.61 6.38 -4.92
C VAL A 179 6.52 5.32 -4.33
N GLY A 180 6.75 4.23 -5.07
CA GLY A 180 7.88 3.32 -4.83
C GLY A 180 9.07 3.72 -5.69
N GLY A 181 9.36 2.97 -6.75
CA GLY A 181 10.43 3.31 -7.71
C GLY A 181 10.11 4.43 -8.70
N GLY A 182 8.91 5.02 -8.66
CA GLY A 182 8.55 6.22 -9.42
C GLY A 182 7.77 6.00 -10.73
N GLY A 183 7.52 4.75 -11.16
CA GLY A 183 6.92 4.49 -12.48
C GLY A 183 5.50 5.05 -12.68
N LEU A 184 4.62 4.90 -11.68
CA LEU A 184 3.25 5.40 -11.75
C LEU A 184 3.22 6.92 -11.82
N ILE A 185 3.82 7.58 -10.85
CA ILE A 185 3.81 9.04 -10.76
C ILE A 185 4.50 9.69 -11.95
N SER A 186 5.58 9.09 -12.47
CA SER A 186 6.26 9.58 -13.68
C SER A 186 5.32 9.61 -14.88
N GLY A 187 4.62 8.51 -15.15
CA GLY A 187 3.67 8.45 -16.26
C GLY A 187 2.50 9.40 -16.08
N MET A 188 1.96 9.46 -14.85
CA MET A 188 0.86 10.37 -14.52
C MET A 188 1.27 11.83 -14.68
N ALA A 189 2.45 12.20 -14.19
CA ALA A 189 2.97 13.56 -14.32
C ALA A 189 3.21 13.95 -15.79
N VAL A 190 3.71 13.04 -16.64
CA VAL A 190 3.82 13.27 -18.09
C VAL A 190 2.47 13.66 -18.70
N ALA A 191 1.44 12.88 -18.46
CA ALA A 191 0.12 13.13 -19.03
C ALA A 191 -0.53 14.39 -18.42
N ALA A 192 -0.48 14.55 -17.09
CA ALA A 192 -1.07 15.68 -16.40
C ALA A 192 -0.42 17.00 -16.83
N LYS A 193 0.90 17.11 -16.75
CA LYS A 193 1.61 18.36 -17.08
C LYS A 193 1.54 18.75 -18.56
N ALA A 194 1.43 17.77 -19.46
CA ALA A 194 1.28 18.05 -20.88
C ALA A 194 -0.14 18.56 -21.25
N LEU A 195 -1.18 18.09 -20.56
CA LEU A 195 -2.57 18.46 -20.86
C LEU A 195 -3.09 19.60 -19.97
N ARG A 196 -2.67 19.60 -18.70
CA ARG A 196 -3.08 20.55 -17.66
C ARG A 196 -1.87 20.91 -16.80
N PRO A 197 -1.02 21.84 -17.25
CA PRO A 197 0.20 22.24 -16.52
C PRO A 197 -0.09 22.82 -15.12
N ASP A 198 -1.29 23.31 -14.90
CA ASP A 198 -1.79 23.85 -13.64
C ASP A 198 -2.12 22.79 -12.58
N VAL A 199 -2.33 21.54 -12.99
CA VAL A 199 -2.61 20.44 -12.05
C VAL A 199 -1.35 20.06 -11.26
N ARG A 200 -1.44 20.09 -9.93
CA ARG A 200 -0.38 19.62 -9.06
C ARG A 200 -0.35 18.10 -9.00
N VAL A 201 0.83 17.52 -9.12
CA VAL A 201 1.06 16.07 -9.00
C VAL A 201 1.95 15.81 -7.80
N ILE A 202 1.42 15.16 -6.78
CA ILE A 202 2.05 14.94 -5.49
C ILE A 202 2.31 13.45 -5.27
N GLY A 203 3.55 13.13 -4.94
CA GLY A 203 3.99 11.79 -4.57
C GLY A 203 3.99 11.58 -3.07
N VAL A 204 3.64 10.37 -2.63
CA VAL A 204 3.66 9.99 -1.22
C VAL A 204 4.47 8.72 -1.03
N GLN A 205 5.44 8.76 -0.12
CA GLN A 205 6.21 7.58 0.30
C GLN A 205 5.91 7.24 1.77
N ALA A 206 6.03 5.96 2.12
CA ALA A 206 6.10 5.57 3.53
C ALA A 206 7.43 6.05 4.11
N ALA A 207 7.43 6.66 5.30
CA ALA A 207 8.62 7.22 5.93
C ALA A 207 9.75 6.20 6.09
N GLY A 208 9.40 4.92 6.37
CA GLY A 208 10.36 3.82 6.48
C GLY A 208 10.98 3.37 5.15
N ALA A 209 10.55 3.90 3.99
CA ALA A 209 11.08 3.55 2.65
C ALA A 209 11.12 4.77 1.71
N ALA A 210 11.49 5.94 2.24
CA ALA A 210 11.45 7.22 1.53
C ALA A 210 12.76 7.51 0.80
N ALA A 211 12.99 6.89 -0.37
CA ALA A 211 14.22 7.07 -1.15
C ALA A 211 14.22 8.33 -2.03
N PHE A 212 13.06 8.88 -2.40
CA PHE A 212 12.98 10.09 -3.24
C PHE A 212 13.45 11.37 -2.56
N PRO A 213 13.05 11.71 -1.31
CA PRO A 213 13.50 12.94 -0.66
C PRO A 213 15.02 13.11 -0.64
N PRO A 214 15.84 12.16 -0.14
CA PRO A 214 17.30 12.28 -0.19
C PRO A 214 17.85 12.30 -1.62
N SER A 215 17.20 11.59 -2.56
CA SER A 215 17.63 11.60 -3.97
C SER A 215 17.38 12.95 -4.63
N LEU A 216 16.26 13.61 -4.35
CA LEU A 216 15.94 14.94 -4.87
C LEU A 216 16.92 16.00 -4.34
N VAL A 217 17.31 15.90 -3.07
CA VAL A 217 18.33 16.77 -2.46
C VAL A 217 19.71 16.53 -3.11
N ALA A 218 20.08 15.26 -3.32
CA ALA A 218 21.35 14.90 -3.93
C ALA A 218 21.40 15.21 -5.45
N GLY A 219 20.25 15.34 -6.12
CA GLY A 219 20.16 15.53 -7.56
C GLY A 219 20.36 14.25 -8.38
N GLU A 220 20.50 13.09 -7.72
CA GLU A 220 20.67 11.76 -8.30
C GLU A 220 20.00 10.67 -7.45
N PRO A 221 19.68 9.50 -8.02
CA PRO A 221 19.10 8.39 -7.27
C PRO A 221 20.03 7.87 -6.16
N VAL A 222 19.63 8.01 -4.92
CA VAL A 222 20.34 7.54 -3.72
C VAL A 222 19.72 6.23 -3.22
N ARG A 223 20.57 5.26 -2.86
CA ARG A 223 20.14 4.02 -2.21
C ARG A 223 20.04 4.20 -0.70
N LEU A 224 18.91 3.83 -0.12
CA LEU A 224 18.75 3.76 1.32
C LEU A 224 19.60 2.61 1.89
N PRO A 225 20.24 2.80 3.04
CA PRO A 225 21.03 1.75 3.70
C PRO A 225 20.18 0.59 4.22
N ALA A 226 18.97 0.92 4.65
CA ALA A 226 17.93 -0.03 5.09
C ALA A 226 16.55 0.63 4.89
N PHE A 227 15.53 -0.19 4.74
CA PHE A 227 14.15 0.28 4.66
C PHE A 227 13.19 -0.80 5.15
N ALA A 228 12.11 -0.38 5.80
CA ALA A 228 11.03 -1.24 6.26
C ALA A 228 9.72 -0.46 6.31
N THR A 229 8.64 -1.06 5.80
CA THR A 229 7.29 -0.50 5.84
C THR A 229 6.25 -1.60 5.61
N ILE A 230 5.04 -1.43 6.17
CA ILE A 230 3.89 -2.29 5.82
C ILE A 230 3.43 -2.07 4.36
N ALA A 231 3.81 -0.95 3.74
CA ALA A 231 3.48 -0.62 2.36
C ALA A 231 4.45 -1.29 1.37
N ASP A 232 4.47 -2.64 1.36
CA ASP A 232 5.38 -3.49 0.58
C ASP A 232 5.40 -3.15 -0.92
N GLY A 233 4.25 -2.76 -1.51
CA GLY A 233 4.14 -2.37 -2.91
C GLY A 233 4.93 -1.12 -3.30
N ILE A 234 5.35 -0.29 -2.32
CA ILE A 234 6.21 0.89 -2.52
C ILE A 234 7.52 0.82 -1.72
N ALA A 235 7.83 -0.31 -1.09
CA ALA A 235 9.09 -0.54 -0.38
C ALA A 235 10.25 -0.69 -1.37
N VAL A 236 10.77 0.42 -1.86
CA VAL A 236 11.84 0.47 -2.86
C VAL A 236 13.00 1.30 -2.32
N GLY A 237 14.16 0.66 -2.15
CA GLY A 237 15.32 1.27 -1.53
C GLY A 237 16.10 2.27 -2.43
N ARG A 238 15.75 2.41 -3.71
CA ARG A 238 16.38 3.35 -4.64
C ARG A 238 15.42 3.72 -5.78
N PRO A 239 15.25 5.01 -6.14
CA PRO A 239 14.54 5.41 -7.35
C PRO A 239 15.15 4.80 -8.61
N GLY A 240 14.36 4.58 -9.66
CA GLY A 240 14.89 4.25 -10.98
C GLY A 240 15.56 5.46 -11.62
N ASP A 241 16.50 5.24 -12.51
CA ASP A 241 17.26 6.33 -13.17
C ASP A 241 16.37 7.12 -14.14
N ILE A 242 15.53 6.40 -14.90
CA ILE A 242 14.57 7.00 -15.82
C ILE A 242 13.47 7.70 -15.03
N THR A 243 12.88 7.01 -14.05
CA THR A 243 11.77 7.56 -13.24
C THR A 243 12.20 8.74 -12.40
N PHE A 244 13.41 8.73 -11.83
CA PHE A 244 13.95 9.88 -11.10
C PHE A 244 14.02 11.14 -11.96
N THR A 245 14.47 11.00 -13.22
CA THR A 245 14.53 12.13 -14.15
C THR A 245 13.15 12.74 -14.41
N HIS A 246 12.10 11.90 -14.51
CA HIS A 246 10.72 12.35 -14.67
C HIS A 246 10.20 13.04 -13.41
N VAL A 247 10.36 12.41 -12.25
CA VAL A 247 9.90 12.94 -10.96
C VAL A 247 10.54 14.29 -10.68
N ARG A 248 11.86 14.41 -10.82
CA ARG A 248 12.57 15.67 -10.59
C ARG A 248 12.09 16.82 -11.47
N LYS A 249 11.60 16.52 -12.69
CA LYS A 249 11.20 17.57 -13.65
C LYS A 249 9.70 17.91 -13.63
N LEU A 250 8.85 16.94 -13.30
CA LEU A 250 7.42 17.03 -13.54
C LEU A 250 6.55 16.89 -12.29
N VAL A 251 7.08 16.35 -11.21
CA VAL A 251 6.35 16.18 -9.95
C VAL A 251 6.56 17.40 -9.08
N ASP A 252 5.48 17.93 -8.54
CA ASP A 252 5.51 19.19 -7.78
C ASP A 252 6.09 18.98 -6.37
N GLU A 253 5.76 17.83 -5.75
CA GLU A 253 6.19 17.55 -4.39
C GLU A 253 6.21 16.04 -4.11
N VAL A 254 7.11 15.60 -3.22
CA VAL A 254 7.11 14.24 -2.67
C VAL A 254 7.17 14.34 -1.15
N VAL A 255 6.10 13.86 -0.50
CA VAL A 255 5.95 13.87 0.96
C VAL A 255 6.02 12.45 1.54
N THR A 256 6.12 12.36 2.87
CA THR A 256 6.16 11.09 3.59
C THR A 256 5.05 10.97 4.60
N VAL A 257 4.62 9.74 4.88
CA VAL A 257 3.62 9.40 5.90
C VAL A 257 4.13 8.30 6.81
N ALA A 258 3.70 8.30 8.08
CA ALA A 258 4.01 7.26 9.04
C ALA A 258 3.14 6.01 8.83
N GLU A 259 3.54 4.89 9.42
CA GLU A 259 2.80 3.62 9.35
C GLU A 259 1.41 3.74 10.00
N GLU A 260 1.29 4.54 11.05
CA GLU A 260 0.04 4.84 11.75
C GLU A 260 -0.94 5.60 10.86
N ASP A 261 -0.44 6.54 10.04
CA ASP A 261 -1.26 7.28 9.08
C ASP A 261 -1.80 6.36 7.99
N ILE A 262 -0.96 5.43 7.52
CA ILE A 262 -1.35 4.42 6.54
C ILE A 262 -2.44 3.52 7.13
N SER A 263 -2.28 3.05 8.37
CA SER A 263 -3.25 2.21 9.05
C SER A 263 -4.59 2.92 9.25
N ARG A 264 -4.58 4.20 9.63
CA ARG A 264 -5.80 5.04 9.74
C ARG A 264 -6.50 5.22 8.39
N ALA A 265 -5.72 5.42 7.33
CA ALA A 265 -6.28 5.55 5.98
C ALA A 265 -6.94 4.24 5.50
N LEU A 266 -6.30 3.10 5.74
CA LEU A 266 -6.85 1.79 5.41
C LEU A 266 -8.17 1.52 6.13
N LEU A 267 -8.24 1.82 7.43
CA LEU A 267 -9.46 1.67 8.21
C LEU A 267 -10.57 2.58 7.69
N MET A 268 -10.27 3.84 7.39
CA MET A 268 -11.23 4.79 6.82
C MET A 268 -11.74 4.32 5.45
N LEU A 269 -10.85 3.84 4.57
CA LEU A 269 -11.22 3.31 3.26
C LEU A 269 -12.13 2.08 3.39
N LEU A 270 -11.84 1.18 4.32
CA LEU A 270 -12.67 0.01 4.59
C LEU A 270 -14.04 0.41 5.16
N GLU A 271 -14.07 1.21 6.24
CA GLU A 271 -15.30 1.55 6.96
C GLU A 271 -16.20 2.54 6.23
N ARG A 272 -15.60 3.56 5.58
CA ARG A 272 -16.35 4.68 5.00
C ARG A 272 -16.32 4.68 3.47
N GLY A 273 -15.22 4.22 2.88
CA GLY A 273 -15.06 4.10 1.43
C GLY A 273 -15.60 2.80 0.85
N LYS A 274 -15.78 1.76 1.69
CA LYS A 274 -16.14 0.39 1.26
C LYS A 274 -15.16 -0.18 0.23
N GLN A 275 -13.88 0.21 0.37
CA GLN A 275 -12.80 -0.16 -0.53
C GLN A 275 -11.80 -1.06 0.20
N VAL A 276 -11.47 -2.20 -0.39
CA VAL A 276 -10.33 -3.03 0.02
C VAL A 276 -9.10 -2.53 -0.72
N VAL A 277 -8.15 -2.00 0.03
CA VAL A 277 -6.93 -1.38 -0.50
C VAL A 277 -5.73 -1.94 0.26
N GLU A 278 -4.61 -2.12 -0.42
CA GLU A 278 -3.34 -2.46 0.25
C GLU A 278 -2.64 -1.22 0.81
N PRO A 279 -1.72 -1.34 1.77
CA PRO A 279 -1.03 -0.19 2.36
C PRO A 279 -0.40 0.75 1.34
N ALA A 280 0.27 0.22 0.32
CA ALA A 280 0.86 1.00 -0.76
C ALA A 280 -0.17 1.80 -1.59
N GLY A 281 -1.40 1.29 -1.69
CA GLY A 281 -2.51 1.96 -2.37
C GLY A 281 -3.17 3.05 -1.53
N ALA A 282 -2.99 3.04 -0.21
CA ALA A 282 -3.65 3.96 0.72
C ALA A 282 -2.79 5.18 1.11
N VAL A 283 -1.48 5.22 0.77
CA VAL A 283 -0.57 6.28 1.24
C VAL A 283 -0.99 7.69 0.80
N GLY A 284 -1.60 7.84 -0.39
CA GLY A 284 -2.13 9.12 -0.84
C GLY A 284 -3.25 9.63 0.07
N VAL A 285 -4.14 8.74 0.47
CA VAL A 285 -5.21 9.04 1.45
C VAL A 285 -4.63 9.31 2.83
N ALA A 286 -3.58 8.58 3.23
CA ALA A 286 -2.88 8.80 4.49
C ALA A 286 -2.29 10.23 4.57
N ALA A 287 -1.64 10.70 3.50
CA ALA A 287 -1.09 12.05 3.44
C ALA A 287 -2.17 13.14 3.55
N LEU A 288 -3.30 12.94 2.91
CA LEU A 288 -4.44 13.86 2.97
C LEU A 288 -5.06 13.92 4.38
N LEU A 289 -5.26 12.77 5.02
CA LEU A 289 -5.82 12.69 6.38
C LEU A 289 -4.88 13.25 7.44
N ALA A 290 -3.58 13.03 7.29
CA ALA A 290 -2.55 13.52 8.21
C ALA A 290 -2.23 15.01 8.03
N GLY A 291 -2.73 15.65 6.95
CA GLY A 291 -2.34 17.02 6.61
C GLY A 291 -0.86 17.14 6.25
N ALA A 292 -0.25 16.05 5.74
CA ALA A 292 1.17 16.03 5.37
C ALA A 292 1.50 16.89 4.14
N VAL A 293 0.49 17.36 3.43
CA VAL A 293 0.61 18.23 2.27
C VAL A 293 -0.62 19.14 2.14
N GLU A 294 -0.38 20.39 1.79
CA GLU A 294 -1.45 21.33 1.42
C GLU A 294 -1.91 21.05 -0.02
N VAL A 295 -3.22 21.00 -0.22
CA VAL A 295 -3.81 20.68 -1.52
C VAL A 295 -4.89 21.68 -1.92
N GLU A 296 -5.03 21.91 -3.22
CA GLU A 296 -6.16 22.63 -3.80
C GLU A 296 -7.19 21.61 -4.30
N THR A 297 -8.45 21.83 -3.94
CA THR A 297 -9.57 21.00 -4.40
C THR A 297 -10.12 21.48 -5.74
N PRO A 298 -10.66 20.60 -6.60
CA PRO A 298 -10.86 19.16 -6.42
C PRO A 298 -9.57 18.34 -6.38
N VAL A 299 -9.51 17.38 -5.45
CA VAL A 299 -8.39 16.45 -5.28
C VAL A 299 -8.77 15.05 -5.78
N VAL A 300 -7.83 14.38 -6.45
CA VAL A 300 -7.93 12.96 -6.78
C VAL A 300 -6.81 12.18 -6.09
N ALA A 301 -7.16 11.28 -5.18
CA ALA A 301 -6.22 10.33 -4.58
C ALA A 301 -6.30 8.98 -5.32
N VAL A 302 -5.16 8.44 -5.73
CA VAL A 302 -5.10 7.16 -6.47
C VAL A 302 -4.96 5.99 -5.49
N LEU A 303 -5.95 5.10 -5.45
CA LEU A 303 -5.88 3.82 -4.77
C LEU A 303 -5.17 2.82 -5.68
N SER A 304 -3.86 2.75 -5.62
CA SER A 304 -3.03 2.13 -6.65
C SER A 304 -3.12 0.60 -6.71
N GLY A 305 -3.55 -0.07 -5.62
CA GLY A 305 -3.73 -1.52 -5.55
C GLY A 305 -4.54 -1.99 -4.34
N GLY A 306 -5.08 -3.20 -4.44
CA GLY A 306 -5.92 -3.84 -3.42
C GLY A 306 -5.48 -5.24 -3.00
N ASN A 307 -4.32 -5.71 -3.42
CA ASN A 307 -3.83 -7.08 -3.16
C ASN A 307 -3.21 -7.21 -1.75
N ILE A 308 -3.95 -6.79 -0.74
CA ILE A 308 -3.54 -6.91 0.66
C ILE A 308 -3.58 -8.38 1.12
N ASP A 309 -2.58 -8.78 1.91
CA ASP A 309 -2.61 -10.05 2.61
C ASP A 309 -3.67 -10.00 3.72
N PRO A 310 -4.58 -11.02 3.82
CA PRO A 310 -5.64 -11.02 4.84
C PRO A 310 -5.10 -10.97 6.28
N LEU A 311 -3.93 -11.58 6.57
CA LEU A 311 -3.32 -11.50 7.90
C LEU A 311 -2.77 -10.09 8.19
N LEU A 312 -2.21 -9.43 7.18
CA LEU A 312 -1.81 -8.04 7.31
C LEU A 312 -3.03 -7.14 7.52
N MET A 313 -4.12 -7.38 6.76
CA MET A 313 -5.36 -6.63 6.92
C MET A 313 -5.94 -6.76 8.34
N LEU A 314 -5.93 -7.97 8.91
CA LEU A 314 -6.35 -8.19 10.29
C LEU A 314 -5.54 -7.33 11.27
N ARG A 315 -4.21 -7.35 11.17
CA ARG A 315 -3.32 -6.54 12.02
C ARG A 315 -3.56 -5.03 11.86
N VAL A 316 -3.79 -4.57 10.64
CA VAL A 316 -4.09 -3.16 10.35
C VAL A 316 -5.42 -2.74 10.98
N ILE A 317 -6.45 -3.61 10.89
CA ILE A 317 -7.76 -3.35 11.50
C ILE A 317 -7.62 -3.28 13.02
N GLU A 318 -6.96 -4.25 13.64
CA GLU A 318 -6.73 -4.27 15.09
C GLU A 318 -5.98 -3.00 15.55
N HIS A 319 -4.89 -2.65 14.85
CA HIS A 319 -4.10 -1.47 15.17
C HIS A 319 -4.89 -0.17 14.97
N GLY A 320 -5.64 -0.06 13.87
CA GLY A 320 -6.48 1.11 13.60
C GLY A 320 -7.62 1.28 14.61
N LEU A 321 -8.24 0.18 15.05
CA LEU A 321 -9.27 0.19 16.08
C LEU A 321 -8.69 0.58 17.45
N ALA A 322 -7.49 0.11 17.77
CA ALA A 322 -6.77 0.49 18.98
C ALA A 322 -6.44 2.00 18.98
N ALA A 323 -5.87 2.51 17.90
CA ALA A 323 -5.56 3.94 17.73
C ALA A 323 -6.81 4.84 17.78
N ALA A 324 -7.98 4.32 17.37
CA ALA A 324 -9.27 4.99 17.50
C ALA A 324 -9.89 4.86 18.90
N GLY A 325 -9.24 4.20 19.85
CA GLY A 325 -9.76 3.89 21.18
C GLY A 325 -11.00 2.97 21.18
N ARG A 326 -11.20 2.20 20.09
CA ARG A 326 -12.31 1.24 19.96
C ARG A 326 -11.92 -0.18 20.35
N TYR A 327 -10.65 -0.41 20.53
CA TYR A 327 -10.06 -1.68 20.94
C TYR A 327 -8.99 -1.42 21.98
N LEU A 328 -9.27 -1.78 23.24
CA LEU A 328 -8.40 -1.55 24.37
C LEU A 328 -7.78 -2.88 24.82
N ARG A 329 -6.45 -2.94 24.86
CA ARG A 329 -5.71 -4.05 25.47
C ARG A 329 -5.18 -3.64 26.83
N VAL A 330 -5.61 -4.33 27.87
CA VAL A 330 -5.15 -4.09 29.24
C VAL A 330 -4.72 -5.37 29.91
N THR A 331 -3.75 -5.24 30.78
CA THR A 331 -3.33 -6.29 31.71
C THR A 331 -3.74 -5.87 33.12
N VAL A 332 -4.50 -6.73 33.77
CA VAL A 332 -5.03 -6.49 35.12
C VAL A 332 -4.43 -7.50 36.08
N ARG A 333 -3.84 -7.03 37.20
CA ARG A 333 -3.40 -7.90 38.28
C ARG A 333 -4.46 -7.98 39.35
N CYS A 334 -4.75 -9.20 39.81
CA CYS A 334 -5.70 -9.47 40.87
C CYS A 334 -5.25 -10.70 41.70
N SER A 335 -5.90 -10.91 42.87
CA SER A 335 -5.61 -12.08 43.71
C SER A 335 -6.12 -13.38 43.05
N ASP A 336 -5.36 -14.47 43.18
CA ASP A 336 -5.76 -15.80 42.71
C ASP A 336 -6.76 -16.45 43.68
N ARG A 337 -8.00 -16.00 43.62
CA ARG A 337 -9.10 -16.52 44.46
C ARG A 337 -10.33 -16.81 43.60
N PRO A 338 -11.16 -17.80 43.97
CA PRO A 338 -12.42 -18.05 43.30
C PRO A 338 -13.30 -16.77 43.25
N GLY A 339 -13.86 -16.47 42.08
CA GLY A 339 -14.74 -15.33 41.86
C GLY A 339 -14.04 -14.04 41.42
N GLN A 340 -12.71 -13.89 41.54
CA GLN A 340 -12.01 -12.64 41.16
C GLN A 340 -12.11 -12.32 39.68
N LEU A 341 -11.92 -13.30 38.82
CA LEU A 341 -12.10 -13.11 37.37
C LEU A 341 -13.56 -12.74 37.05
N ALA A 342 -14.53 -13.37 37.68
CA ALA A 342 -15.94 -13.05 37.47
C ALA A 342 -16.28 -11.61 37.91
N SER A 343 -15.73 -11.14 39.05
CA SER A 343 -15.89 -9.76 39.50
C SER A 343 -15.26 -8.76 38.53
N LEU A 344 -14.06 -9.05 38.01
CA LEU A 344 -13.40 -8.21 37.00
C LEU A 344 -14.25 -8.09 35.72
N LEU A 345 -14.73 -9.21 35.18
CA LEU A 345 -15.57 -9.21 33.98
C LEU A 345 -16.90 -8.50 34.22
N HIS A 346 -17.50 -8.64 35.42
CA HIS A 346 -18.71 -7.93 35.79
C HIS A 346 -18.53 -6.41 35.80
N GLN A 347 -17.41 -5.91 36.32
CA GLN A 347 -17.13 -4.48 36.32
C GLN A 347 -16.92 -3.93 34.91
N ILE A 348 -16.27 -4.71 34.01
CA ILE A 348 -16.16 -4.33 32.59
C ILE A 348 -17.55 -4.23 31.95
N ALA A 349 -18.44 -5.19 32.26
CA ALA A 349 -19.81 -5.19 31.75
C ALA A 349 -20.62 -4.01 32.28
N GLU A 350 -20.46 -3.60 33.55
CA GLU A 350 -21.10 -2.40 34.13
C GLU A 350 -20.72 -1.11 33.38
N GLN A 351 -19.49 -1.04 32.88
CA GLN A 351 -19.04 0.05 31.99
C GLN A 351 -19.55 -0.09 30.55
N ARG A 352 -20.39 -1.08 30.25
CA ARG A 352 -20.94 -1.37 28.91
C ARG A 352 -19.86 -1.62 27.86
N ALA A 353 -18.75 -2.19 28.25
CA ALA A 353 -17.69 -2.65 27.38
C ALA A 353 -17.82 -4.16 27.13
N ASN A 354 -17.54 -4.59 25.90
CA ASN A 354 -17.59 -5.99 25.50
C ASN A 354 -16.19 -6.61 25.56
N VAL A 355 -16.08 -7.79 26.17
CA VAL A 355 -14.81 -8.51 26.25
C VAL A 355 -14.65 -9.37 25.00
N VAL A 356 -13.59 -9.15 24.24
CA VAL A 356 -13.28 -9.87 22.99
C VAL A 356 -12.42 -11.09 23.29
N ASP A 357 -11.43 -10.93 24.18
CA ASP A 357 -10.50 -12.00 24.56
C ASP A 357 -10.06 -11.88 26.02
N VAL A 358 -9.79 -13.02 26.66
CA VAL A 358 -9.32 -13.12 28.04
C VAL A 358 -8.22 -14.16 28.13
N GLU A 359 -7.05 -13.74 28.51
CA GLU A 359 -5.94 -14.64 28.81
C GLU A 359 -5.60 -14.57 30.30
N HIS A 360 -5.74 -15.69 31.01
CA HIS A 360 -5.53 -15.79 32.46
C HIS A 360 -4.21 -16.49 32.76
N GLN A 361 -3.22 -15.73 33.21
CA GLN A 361 -1.85 -16.20 33.42
C GLN A 361 -1.52 -16.29 34.91
N ARG A 362 -1.09 -17.49 35.38
CA ARG A 362 -0.63 -17.76 36.75
C ARG A 362 0.89 -17.85 36.88
N ALA A 363 1.58 -18.10 35.77
CA ALA A 363 3.01 -18.34 35.75
C ALA A 363 3.75 -17.16 35.06
N ASN A 364 3.88 -16.06 35.78
CA ASN A 364 4.69 -14.91 35.34
C ASN A 364 5.73 -14.60 36.45
N PRO A 365 7.03 -14.53 36.17
CA PRO A 365 8.07 -14.26 37.16
C PRO A 365 7.95 -12.91 37.90
N HIS A 366 7.13 -12.01 37.38
CA HIS A 366 6.85 -10.70 37.98
C HIS A 366 5.62 -10.66 38.89
N LEU A 367 4.90 -11.80 39.04
CA LEU A 367 3.76 -11.90 39.96
C LEU A 367 4.20 -12.31 41.36
N ARG A 368 3.55 -11.73 42.38
CA ARG A 368 3.69 -12.19 43.73
C ARG A 368 2.93 -13.51 43.94
N LEU A 369 3.39 -14.27 44.94
CA LEU A 369 2.67 -15.50 45.30
C LEU A 369 1.22 -15.18 45.68
N GLY A 370 0.26 -15.83 45.04
CA GLY A 370 -1.17 -15.59 45.24
C GLY A 370 -1.77 -14.46 44.37
N GLU A 371 -1.02 -13.94 43.39
CA GLU A 371 -1.51 -13.02 42.36
C GLU A 371 -1.59 -13.73 41.00
N VAL A 372 -2.48 -13.24 40.17
CA VAL A 372 -2.64 -13.64 38.75
C VAL A 372 -2.67 -12.39 37.89
N GLU A 373 -2.30 -12.59 36.65
CA GLU A 373 -2.39 -11.57 35.60
C GLU A 373 -3.46 -11.98 34.57
N VAL A 374 -4.39 -11.08 34.29
CA VAL A 374 -5.46 -11.24 33.32
C VAL A 374 -5.24 -10.24 32.21
N ALA A 375 -4.81 -10.72 31.05
CA ALA A 375 -4.76 -9.89 29.83
C ALA A 375 -6.14 -9.90 29.18
N LEU A 376 -6.64 -8.73 28.85
CA LEU A 376 -7.99 -8.51 28.32
C LEU A 376 -7.90 -7.68 27.04
N SER A 377 -8.62 -8.13 26.03
CA SER A 377 -8.97 -7.33 24.88
C SER A 377 -10.42 -6.91 24.97
N VAL A 378 -10.67 -5.61 24.98
CA VAL A 378 -12.00 -5.05 25.28
C VAL A 378 -12.44 -4.11 24.17
N GLU A 379 -13.64 -4.29 23.64
CA GLU A 379 -14.27 -3.36 22.71
C GLU A 379 -14.83 -2.15 23.49
N THR A 380 -14.44 -0.96 23.04
CA THR A 380 -14.86 0.32 23.63
C THR A 380 -15.45 1.24 22.56
N ARG A 381 -16.03 2.36 22.97
CA ARG A 381 -16.74 3.30 22.07
C ARG A 381 -15.89 4.53 21.70
N GLY A 382 -14.61 4.49 21.99
CA GLY A 382 -13.66 5.59 21.76
C GLY A 382 -12.78 5.85 22.98
N VAL A 383 -11.85 6.80 22.85
CA VAL A 383 -10.82 7.12 23.86
C VAL A 383 -11.46 7.46 25.22
N GLU A 384 -12.47 8.32 25.26
CA GLU A 384 -13.16 8.71 26.50
C GLU A 384 -13.77 7.52 27.23
N HIS A 385 -14.32 6.55 26.51
CA HIS A 385 -14.87 5.34 27.11
C HIS A 385 -13.77 4.41 27.63
N SER A 386 -12.65 4.32 26.91
CA SER A 386 -11.46 3.59 27.37
C SER A 386 -10.91 4.16 28.67
N ASP A 387 -10.78 5.50 28.76
CA ASP A 387 -10.30 6.20 29.95
C ASP A 387 -11.24 6.01 31.15
N THR A 388 -12.55 6.04 30.89
CA THR A 388 -13.59 5.77 31.90
C THR A 388 -13.47 4.35 32.45
N LEU A 389 -13.35 3.36 31.57
CA LEU A 389 -13.17 1.96 31.96
C LEU A 389 -11.90 1.75 32.80
N ILE A 390 -10.76 2.28 32.35
CA ILE A 390 -9.47 2.17 33.07
C ILE A 390 -9.59 2.82 34.44
N SER A 391 -10.22 3.98 34.55
CA SER A 391 -10.42 4.70 35.80
C SER A 391 -11.31 3.92 36.76
N ALA A 392 -12.40 3.33 36.30
CA ALA A 392 -13.31 2.50 37.09
C ALA A 392 -12.63 1.24 37.62
N LEU A 393 -11.83 0.55 36.80
CA LEU A 393 -11.07 -0.62 37.24
C LEU A 393 -10.03 -0.26 38.30
N ARG A 394 -9.30 0.85 38.12
CA ARG A 394 -8.35 1.36 39.11
C ARG A 394 -9.01 1.78 40.43
N ALA A 395 -10.16 2.45 40.36
CA ALA A 395 -10.94 2.83 41.55
C ALA A 395 -11.45 1.61 42.33
N SER A 396 -11.67 0.48 41.66
CA SER A 396 -12.03 -0.80 42.29
C SER A 396 -10.83 -1.57 42.84
N GLY A 397 -9.62 -0.97 42.82
CA GLY A 397 -8.42 -1.53 43.41
C GLY A 397 -7.60 -2.44 42.50
N TYR A 398 -7.95 -2.55 41.21
CA TYR A 398 -7.15 -3.31 40.24
C TYR A 398 -5.90 -2.54 39.81
N GLN A 399 -4.78 -3.24 39.70
CA GLN A 399 -3.61 -2.71 38.99
C GLN A 399 -3.76 -2.93 37.50
N VAL A 400 -3.98 -1.83 36.76
CA VAL A 400 -4.22 -1.86 35.32
C VAL A 400 -3.04 -1.27 34.56
N THR A 401 -2.45 -2.08 33.69
CA THR A 401 -1.40 -1.68 32.77
C THR A 401 -1.97 -1.71 31.35
N ILE A 402 -1.78 -0.64 30.60
CA ILE A 402 -2.16 -0.57 29.17
C ILE A 402 -1.02 -1.21 28.38
N ALA A 403 -1.35 -2.14 27.47
CA ALA A 403 -0.34 -2.75 26.60
C ALA A 403 0.24 -1.69 25.64
N PRO A 404 1.57 -1.68 25.39
CA PRO A 404 2.17 -0.81 24.39
C PRO A 404 1.58 -1.08 22.99
N GLY A 405 1.12 -0.06 22.30
CA GLY A 405 0.50 -0.16 20.97
C GLY A 405 -0.99 -0.52 21.00
N ALA A 406 -1.64 -0.27 22.14
CA ALA A 406 -3.10 -0.26 22.24
C ALA A 406 -3.65 1.13 21.93
#